data_381973a98ffe85f3857e20bb55c0410b
#
_entry.id   381973a98ffe85f3857e20bb55c0410b
#
_cell.length_a   1.000
_cell.length_b   1.000
_cell.length_c   1.000
_cell.angle_alpha   90.00
_cell.angle_beta   90.00
_cell.angle_gamma   90.00
#
_symmetry.space_group_name_H-M   'P 1'
#
loop_
_entity.id
_entity.type
_entity.pdbx_description
1 polymer ?
#
loop_
_entity_poly.entity_id
_entity_poly.type
_entity_poly.pdbx_seq_one_letter_code
_entity_poly.pdbx_strand_id
1 'polypeptide(L)'
;TRYCSSSVQTMRMAAHAIKAGEGDVFVTAGVETVSRFVNGSSDTGPHNEKFADAEARTASMAEEGADSWAPPEGLPDIYIPMGQTAENVALLKGVSRERMDEFAALSQQRAVESQKNGFFEREITPVDLPNGTTMTQDDGPRPGTTAEKLSELKPVFRPDGRITAGNACPLNDGAAAVVVMSDTRAAELGIQPLARIISTGVTALN
;
A
#
# COMPACT_ATOMS: atom_id res chain seq x y z
N THR A 1 -4.29 -14.17 4.30
CA THR A 1 -3.70 -12.85 4.08
C THR A 1 -3.27 -12.66 2.63
N ARG A 2 -3.25 -11.43 2.18
CA ARG A 2 -2.69 -10.93 0.93
C ARG A 2 -1.99 -9.58 1.18
N TYR A 3 -1.41 -9.41 2.36
CA TYR A 3 -0.79 -8.16 2.80
C TYR A 3 -1.72 -6.95 2.57
N CYS A 4 -1.28 -5.90 1.94
CA CYS A 4 -2.07 -4.69 1.68
C CYS A 4 -3.37 -4.93 0.87
N SER A 5 -3.49 -6.08 0.19
CA SER A 5 -4.66 -6.46 -0.61
C SER A 5 -5.64 -7.39 0.12
N SER A 6 -5.46 -7.64 1.42
CA SER A 6 -6.28 -8.61 2.17
C SER A 6 -7.78 -8.27 2.13
N SER A 7 -8.15 -7.00 2.32
CA SER A 7 -9.55 -6.56 2.25
C SER A 7 -10.15 -6.72 0.85
N VAL A 8 -9.37 -6.47 -0.21
CA VAL A 8 -9.82 -6.71 -1.60
C VAL A 8 -10.02 -8.22 -1.86
N GLN A 9 -9.14 -9.06 -1.30
CA GLN A 9 -9.28 -10.52 -1.42
C GLN A 9 -10.55 -11.04 -0.71
N THR A 10 -10.90 -10.50 0.45
CA THR A 10 -12.13 -10.90 1.15
C THR A 10 -13.38 -10.50 0.37
N MET A 11 -13.41 -9.33 -0.26
CA MET A 11 -14.48 -8.93 -1.18
C MET A 11 -14.62 -9.88 -2.37
N ARG A 12 -13.50 -10.30 -2.96
CA ARG A 12 -13.49 -11.30 -4.04
C ARG A 12 -14.07 -12.62 -3.59
N MET A 13 -13.71 -13.10 -2.39
CA MET A 13 -14.24 -14.35 -1.83
C MET A 13 -15.74 -14.25 -1.61
N ALA A 14 -16.26 -13.16 -1.03
CA ALA A 14 -17.69 -12.93 -0.84
C ALA A 14 -18.45 -12.89 -2.19
N ALA A 15 -17.91 -12.20 -3.20
CA ALA A 15 -18.53 -12.16 -4.52
C ALA A 15 -18.61 -13.56 -5.19
N HIS A 16 -17.62 -14.41 -4.97
CA HIS A 16 -17.64 -15.79 -5.44
C HIS A 16 -18.64 -16.64 -4.65
N ALA A 17 -18.69 -16.50 -3.33
CA ALA A 17 -19.64 -17.21 -2.47
C ALA A 17 -21.10 -16.87 -2.85
N ILE A 18 -21.42 -15.60 -3.09
CA ILE A 18 -22.73 -15.17 -3.58
C ILE A 18 -23.06 -15.82 -4.93
N LYS A 19 -22.14 -15.80 -5.88
CA LYS A 19 -22.32 -16.44 -7.20
C LYS A 19 -22.47 -17.95 -7.11
N ALA A 20 -21.86 -18.58 -6.11
CA ALA A 20 -22.00 -20.02 -5.84
C ALA A 20 -23.27 -20.37 -5.05
N GLY A 21 -24.04 -19.40 -4.60
CA GLY A 21 -25.27 -19.64 -3.81
C GLY A 21 -25.00 -20.00 -2.35
N GLU A 22 -23.83 -19.69 -1.81
CA GLU A 22 -23.47 -19.98 -0.40
C GLU A 22 -24.08 -18.99 0.59
N GLY A 23 -24.66 -17.89 0.09
CA GLY A 23 -25.33 -16.87 0.89
C GLY A 23 -25.48 -15.57 0.09
N ASP A 24 -26.25 -14.62 0.66
CA ASP A 24 -26.61 -13.39 -0.04
C ASP A 24 -25.97 -12.13 0.56
N VAL A 25 -25.48 -12.19 1.79
CA VAL A 25 -24.89 -11.03 2.48
C VAL A 25 -23.64 -11.45 3.24
N PHE A 26 -22.56 -10.73 3.00
CA PHE A 26 -21.28 -10.95 3.68
C PHE A 26 -20.70 -9.64 4.17
N VAL A 27 -20.12 -9.64 5.38
CA VAL A 27 -19.22 -8.58 5.84
C VAL A 27 -17.80 -9.00 5.48
N THR A 28 -17.13 -8.21 4.68
CA THR A 28 -15.76 -8.45 4.26
C THR A 28 -14.84 -7.44 4.92
N ALA A 29 -13.76 -7.91 5.52
CA ALA A 29 -12.86 -7.03 6.26
C ALA A 29 -11.40 -7.49 6.16
N GLY A 30 -10.50 -6.57 6.45
CA GLY A 30 -9.07 -6.83 6.63
C GLY A 30 -8.44 -5.73 7.47
N VAL A 31 -7.37 -6.09 8.17
CA VAL A 31 -6.61 -5.17 9.02
C VAL A 31 -5.12 -5.53 8.97
N GLU A 32 -4.28 -4.50 8.97
CA GLU A 32 -2.83 -4.61 9.15
C GLU A 32 -2.39 -3.62 10.22
N THR A 33 -1.61 -4.10 11.20
CA THR A 33 -1.04 -3.28 12.28
C THR A 33 0.46 -3.16 12.12
N VAL A 34 0.88 -2.42 11.10
CA VAL A 34 2.29 -2.25 10.71
C VAL A 34 3.11 -1.60 11.83
N SER A 35 2.48 -0.75 12.65
CA SER A 35 3.10 -0.12 13.83
C SER A 35 3.62 -1.13 14.87
N ARG A 36 3.15 -2.38 14.82
CA ARG A 36 3.59 -3.46 15.73
C ARG A 36 4.72 -4.32 15.16
N PHE A 37 5.09 -4.10 13.91
CA PHE A 37 6.17 -4.86 13.27
C PHE A 37 7.52 -4.20 13.54
N VAL A 38 8.54 -5.02 13.76
CA VAL A 38 9.92 -4.53 13.88
C VAL A 38 10.35 -3.93 12.54
N ASN A 39 10.68 -2.65 12.52
CA ASN A 39 11.05 -1.92 11.31
C ASN A 39 10.03 -2.06 10.15
N GLY A 40 8.74 -2.27 10.46
CA GLY A 40 7.71 -2.45 9.46
C GLY A 40 7.73 -3.80 8.73
N SER A 41 8.54 -4.75 9.18
CA SER A 41 8.64 -6.09 8.59
C SER A 41 7.76 -7.09 9.33
N SER A 42 6.94 -7.84 8.61
CA SER A 42 6.15 -8.97 9.10
C SER A 42 6.91 -10.29 9.04
N ASP A 43 7.96 -10.37 8.22
CA ASP A 43 8.75 -11.58 7.98
C ASP A 43 10.00 -11.55 8.88
N THR A 44 9.79 -11.89 10.15
CA THR A 44 10.86 -11.90 11.18
C THR A 44 11.33 -13.30 11.57
N GLY A 45 10.75 -14.33 10.94
CA GLY A 45 11.12 -15.72 11.17
C GLY A 45 12.29 -16.19 10.29
N PRO A 46 12.66 -17.45 10.39
CA PRO A 46 13.66 -18.03 9.49
C PRO A 46 13.12 -18.08 8.06
N HIS A 47 13.90 -17.56 7.11
CA HIS A 47 13.58 -17.63 5.70
C HIS A 47 13.82 -19.03 5.14
N ASN A 48 13.13 -19.36 4.07
CA ASN A 48 13.32 -20.62 3.38
C ASN A 48 14.61 -20.56 2.54
N GLU A 49 15.57 -21.43 2.83
CA GLU A 49 16.89 -21.50 2.17
C GLU A 49 16.81 -21.58 0.63
N LYS A 50 15.68 -22.07 0.09
CA LYS A 50 15.45 -22.11 -1.36
C LYS A 50 15.54 -20.75 -2.02
N PHE A 51 15.32 -19.67 -1.28
CA PHE A 51 15.35 -18.29 -1.79
C PHE A 51 16.65 -17.55 -1.45
N ALA A 52 17.63 -18.21 -0.82
CA ALA A 52 18.88 -17.58 -0.38
C ALA A 52 19.63 -16.85 -1.51
N ASP A 53 19.73 -17.44 -2.70
CA ASP A 53 20.36 -16.79 -3.86
C ASP A 53 19.59 -15.56 -4.33
N ALA A 54 18.26 -15.59 -4.21
CA ALA A 54 17.41 -14.45 -4.57
C ALA A 54 17.58 -13.30 -3.57
N GLU A 55 17.60 -13.58 -2.28
CA GLU A 55 17.88 -12.61 -1.23
C GLU A 55 19.29 -12.01 -1.35
N ALA A 56 20.30 -12.84 -1.66
CA ALA A 56 21.67 -12.36 -1.88
C ALA A 56 21.76 -11.36 -3.05
N ARG A 57 21.03 -11.60 -4.14
CA ARG A 57 20.94 -10.61 -5.26
C ARG A 57 20.34 -9.28 -4.82
N THR A 58 19.27 -9.32 -4.04
CA THR A 58 18.64 -8.09 -3.49
C THR A 58 19.59 -7.36 -2.54
N ALA A 59 20.29 -8.08 -1.68
CA ALA A 59 21.26 -7.52 -0.74
C ALA A 59 22.43 -6.84 -1.47
N SER A 60 23.01 -7.47 -2.50
CA SER A 60 24.07 -6.87 -3.33
C SER A 60 23.60 -5.55 -3.97
N MET A 61 22.39 -5.52 -4.55
CA MET A 61 21.84 -4.28 -5.10
C MET A 61 21.57 -3.21 -4.02
N ALA A 62 21.24 -3.61 -2.81
CA ALA A 62 21.04 -2.68 -1.71
C ALA A 62 22.36 -2.04 -1.24
N GLU A 63 23.46 -2.77 -1.27
CA GLU A 63 24.78 -2.32 -0.84
C GLU A 63 25.56 -1.56 -1.92
N GLU A 64 25.52 -2.06 -3.15
CA GLU A 64 26.35 -1.59 -4.25
C GLU A 64 25.62 -0.62 -5.19
N GLY A 65 24.28 -0.61 -5.17
CA GLY A 65 23.47 0.08 -6.17
C GLY A 65 23.25 -0.76 -7.43
N ALA A 66 22.56 -0.20 -8.43
CA ALA A 66 22.35 -0.86 -9.71
C ALA A 66 21.97 0.16 -10.82
N ASP A 67 22.64 0.10 -11.95
CA ASP A 67 22.35 0.94 -13.11
C ASP A 67 21.15 0.45 -13.94
N SER A 68 20.79 -0.82 -13.81
CA SER A 68 19.69 -1.44 -14.53
C SER A 68 19.08 -2.58 -13.71
N TRP A 69 17.85 -2.95 -14.05
CA TRP A 69 17.19 -4.10 -13.49
C TRP A 69 16.34 -4.81 -14.56
N ALA A 70 16.36 -6.13 -14.53
CA ALA A 70 15.46 -6.99 -15.30
C ALA A 70 14.96 -8.11 -14.39
N PRO A 71 13.76 -8.69 -14.65
CA PRO A 71 13.29 -9.87 -13.94
C PRO A 71 14.36 -10.97 -13.95
N PRO A 72 14.72 -11.54 -12.79
CA PRO A 72 15.76 -12.54 -12.71
C PRO A 72 15.35 -13.86 -13.37
N GLU A 73 16.30 -14.57 -13.94
CA GLU A 73 16.11 -15.99 -14.25
C GLU A 73 16.13 -16.79 -12.94
N GLY A 74 15.11 -17.62 -12.72
CA GLY A 74 14.99 -18.44 -11.51
C GLY A 74 14.00 -17.87 -10.48
N LEU A 75 14.20 -18.21 -9.20
CA LEU A 75 13.27 -17.80 -8.15
C LEU A 75 13.40 -16.31 -7.83
N PRO A 76 12.25 -15.59 -7.71
CA PRO A 76 12.24 -14.22 -7.23
C PRO A 76 12.56 -14.18 -5.73
N ASP A 77 13.03 -13.03 -5.25
CA ASP A 77 13.12 -12.76 -3.82
C ASP A 77 11.74 -12.44 -3.26
N ILE A 78 11.12 -13.41 -2.60
CA ILE A 78 9.79 -13.24 -1.99
C ILE A 78 9.82 -12.46 -0.67
N TYR A 79 10.99 -12.24 -0.10
CA TYR A 79 11.22 -11.48 1.13
C TYR A 79 11.69 -10.04 0.86
N ILE A 80 11.74 -9.65 -0.41
CA ILE A 80 12.23 -8.34 -0.84
C ILE A 80 11.47 -7.19 -0.17
N PRO A 81 12.16 -6.20 0.45
CA PRO A 81 11.51 -5.00 0.95
C PRO A 81 10.87 -4.19 -0.17
N MET A 82 9.69 -3.59 0.09
CA MET A 82 8.96 -2.81 -0.91
C MET A 82 9.75 -1.63 -1.50
N GLY A 83 10.67 -1.03 -0.72
CA GLY A 83 11.56 0.00 -1.23
C GLY A 83 12.52 -0.52 -2.31
N GLN A 84 13.04 -1.72 -2.17
CA GLN A 84 13.86 -2.37 -3.21
C GLN A 84 13.02 -2.70 -4.46
N THR A 85 11.77 -3.13 -4.28
CA THR A 85 10.83 -3.34 -5.39
C THR A 85 10.58 -2.02 -6.13
N ALA A 86 10.40 -0.92 -5.41
CA ALA A 86 10.20 0.40 -6.02
C ALA A 86 11.44 0.86 -6.81
N GLU A 87 12.65 0.64 -6.30
CA GLU A 87 13.90 0.90 -7.04
C GLU A 87 13.99 0.05 -8.31
N ASN A 88 13.63 -1.25 -8.25
CA ASN A 88 13.60 -2.12 -9.42
C ASN A 88 12.63 -1.60 -10.50
N VAL A 89 11.42 -1.21 -10.09
CA VAL A 89 10.41 -0.64 -11.00
C VAL A 89 10.91 0.66 -11.62
N ALA A 90 11.57 1.50 -10.82
CA ALA A 90 12.12 2.77 -11.29
C ALA A 90 13.18 2.55 -12.39
N LEU A 91 14.06 1.58 -12.21
CA LEU A 91 15.07 1.19 -13.22
C LEU A 91 14.39 0.60 -14.47
N LEU A 92 13.50 -0.37 -14.29
CA LEU A 92 12.82 -1.07 -15.39
C LEU A 92 12.00 -0.12 -16.29
N LYS A 93 11.36 0.88 -15.68
CA LYS A 93 10.46 1.82 -16.36
C LYS A 93 11.07 3.18 -16.66
N GLY A 94 12.33 3.40 -16.28
CA GLY A 94 13.00 4.69 -16.49
C GLY A 94 12.33 5.84 -15.73
N VAL A 95 11.79 5.59 -14.52
CA VAL A 95 11.18 6.64 -13.70
C VAL A 95 12.30 7.39 -12.98
N SER A 96 12.43 8.68 -13.25
CA SER A 96 13.47 9.50 -12.63
C SER A 96 13.08 9.93 -11.20
N ARG A 97 14.09 10.30 -10.41
CA ARG A 97 13.93 10.85 -9.06
C ARG A 97 13.09 12.13 -9.08
N GLU A 98 13.33 13.01 -10.03
CA GLU A 98 12.63 14.28 -10.20
C GLU A 98 11.11 14.05 -10.37
N ARG A 99 10.74 13.12 -11.25
CA ARG A 99 9.32 12.78 -11.47
C ARG A 99 8.64 12.21 -10.22
N MET A 100 9.37 11.43 -9.43
CA MET A 100 8.86 10.92 -8.15
C MET A 100 8.64 12.04 -7.15
N ASP A 101 9.59 12.96 -7.03
CA ASP A 101 9.50 14.09 -6.10
C ASP A 101 8.42 15.09 -6.54
N GLU A 102 8.26 15.36 -7.83
CA GLU A 102 7.14 16.15 -8.38
C GLU A 102 5.78 15.53 -8.03
N PHE A 103 5.64 14.21 -8.21
CA PHE A 103 4.41 13.51 -7.86
C PHE A 103 4.15 13.51 -6.35
N ALA A 104 5.18 13.33 -5.53
CA ALA A 104 5.07 13.38 -4.08
C ALA A 104 4.67 14.77 -3.58
N ALA A 105 5.27 15.83 -4.15
CA ALA A 105 4.88 17.20 -3.84
C ALA A 105 3.42 17.48 -4.21
N LEU A 106 2.97 17.04 -5.40
CA LEU A 106 1.58 17.14 -5.82
C LEU A 106 0.63 16.38 -4.89
N SER A 107 1.01 15.17 -4.44
CA SER A 107 0.23 14.38 -3.49
C SER A 107 0.05 15.11 -2.16
N GLN A 108 1.13 15.67 -1.61
CA GLN A 108 1.09 16.47 -0.39
C GLN A 108 0.23 17.74 -0.55
N GLN A 109 0.38 18.44 -1.65
CA GLN A 109 -0.42 19.63 -1.96
C GLN A 109 -1.92 19.30 -1.98
N ARG A 110 -2.31 18.21 -2.65
CA ARG A 110 -3.71 17.78 -2.74
C ARG A 110 -4.26 17.39 -1.37
N ALA A 111 -3.49 16.67 -0.55
CA ALA A 111 -3.91 16.30 0.79
C ALA A 111 -4.11 17.51 1.70
N VAL A 112 -3.17 18.45 1.70
CA VAL A 112 -3.26 19.70 2.47
C VAL A 112 -4.45 20.55 2.01
N GLU A 113 -4.71 20.63 0.72
CA GLU A 113 -5.88 21.34 0.19
C GLU A 113 -7.18 20.69 0.61
N SER A 114 -7.23 19.35 0.62
CA SER A 114 -8.40 18.60 1.07
C SER A 114 -8.65 18.73 2.58
N GLN A 115 -7.61 18.92 3.39
CA GLN A 115 -7.78 19.30 4.79
C GLN A 115 -8.37 20.71 4.92
N LYS A 116 -7.85 21.69 4.15
CA LYS A 116 -8.28 23.10 4.25
C LYS A 116 -9.69 23.33 3.79
N ASN A 117 -10.14 22.64 2.74
CA ASN A 117 -11.47 22.81 2.17
C ASN A 117 -12.57 21.97 2.83
N GLY A 118 -12.24 21.23 3.91
CA GLY A 118 -13.17 20.42 4.67
C GLY A 118 -13.56 19.08 3.99
N PHE A 119 -12.86 18.69 2.93
CA PHE A 119 -13.16 17.41 2.27
C PHE A 119 -13.00 16.24 3.23
N PHE A 120 -11.91 16.17 3.98
CA PHE A 120 -11.65 15.08 4.92
C PHE A 120 -12.54 15.11 6.15
N GLU A 121 -13.13 16.22 6.55
CA GLU A 121 -14.09 16.30 7.65
C GLU A 121 -15.31 15.39 7.44
N ARG A 122 -15.64 15.06 6.20
CA ARG A 122 -16.74 14.15 5.84
C ARG A 122 -16.36 12.67 5.92
N GLU A 123 -15.07 12.36 5.95
CA GLU A 123 -14.53 11.01 5.91
C GLU A 123 -13.95 10.58 7.25
N ILE A 124 -13.34 11.52 7.99
CA ILE A 124 -12.68 11.23 9.25
C ILE A 124 -13.71 11.10 10.37
N THR A 125 -13.69 9.93 11.02
CA THR A 125 -14.41 9.73 12.29
C THR A 125 -13.45 9.97 13.44
N PRO A 126 -13.77 10.87 14.39
CA PRO A 126 -12.93 11.10 15.57
C PRO A 126 -12.64 9.83 16.35
N VAL A 127 -11.42 9.65 16.80
CA VAL A 127 -10.95 8.49 17.58
C VAL A 127 -10.37 8.96 18.90
N ASP A 128 -10.92 8.46 20.01
CA ASP A 128 -10.37 8.71 21.35
C ASP A 128 -9.15 7.84 21.58
N LEU A 129 -8.04 8.46 21.94
CA LEU A 129 -6.77 7.79 22.19
C LEU A 129 -6.63 7.41 23.67
N PRO A 130 -5.81 6.40 24.02
CA PRO A 130 -5.59 5.97 25.40
C PRO A 130 -5.02 7.07 26.34
N ASN A 131 -4.41 8.09 25.78
CA ASN A 131 -3.86 9.24 26.51
C ASN A 131 -4.91 10.31 26.84
N GLY A 132 -6.19 10.09 26.49
CA GLY A 132 -7.30 11.01 26.73
C GLY A 132 -7.45 12.14 25.72
N THR A 133 -6.68 12.13 24.62
CA THR A 133 -6.88 13.06 23.50
C THR A 133 -7.76 12.44 22.41
N THR A 134 -8.43 13.28 21.63
CA THR A 134 -9.23 12.83 20.48
C THR A 134 -8.52 13.21 19.19
N MET A 135 -8.23 12.22 18.35
CA MET A 135 -7.70 12.43 17.01
C MET A 135 -8.86 12.78 16.06
N THR A 136 -8.76 13.94 15.40
CA THR A 136 -9.81 14.47 14.51
C THR A 136 -9.31 14.75 13.10
N GLN A 137 -8.02 14.58 12.83
CA GLN A 137 -7.42 14.80 11.51
C GLN A 137 -6.16 13.95 11.33
N ASP A 138 -5.79 13.69 10.09
CA ASP A 138 -4.52 13.06 9.75
C ASP A 138 -3.35 14.03 10.03
N ASP A 139 -2.28 13.51 10.60
CA ASP A 139 -1.04 14.22 10.89
C ASP A 139 0.06 14.03 9.83
N GLY A 140 -0.18 13.16 8.84
CA GLY A 140 0.74 12.88 7.75
C GLY A 140 0.92 13.99 6.71
N PRO A 141 -0.13 14.74 6.29
CA PRO A 141 0.01 15.81 5.31
C PRO A 141 0.91 16.93 5.80
N ARG A 142 1.85 17.38 4.93
CA ARG A 142 2.88 18.37 5.26
C ARG A 142 2.77 19.60 4.38
N PRO A 143 2.23 20.73 4.90
CA PRO A 143 2.15 21.99 4.18
C PRO A 143 3.54 22.48 3.74
N GLY A 144 3.63 23.02 2.52
CA GLY A 144 4.86 23.60 1.99
C GLY A 144 5.90 22.57 1.52
N THR A 145 5.48 21.32 1.28
CA THR A 145 6.30 20.33 0.58
C THR A 145 6.42 20.73 -0.90
N THR A 146 7.65 20.80 -1.40
CA THR A 146 7.96 21.09 -2.81
C THR A 146 8.96 20.07 -3.37
N ALA A 147 9.01 19.93 -4.70
CA ALA A 147 9.94 19.02 -5.35
C ALA A 147 11.41 19.37 -5.02
N GLU A 148 11.73 20.68 -4.93
CA GLU A 148 13.08 21.15 -4.58
C GLU A 148 13.50 20.66 -3.19
N LYS A 149 12.61 20.80 -2.18
CA LYS A 149 12.89 20.29 -0.82
C LYS A 149 13.01 18.78 -0.78
N LEU A 150 12.21 18.07 -1.56
CA LEU A 150 12.29 16.61 -1.64
C LEU A 150 13.58 16.15 -2.30
N SER A 151 14.09 16.89 -3.29
CA SER A 151 15.35 16.55 -3.98
C SER A 151 16.58 16.54 -3.06
N GLU A 152 16.54 17.26 -1.94
CA GLU A 152 17.61 17.30 -0.94
C GLU A 152 17.67 16.04 -0.06
N LEU A 153 16.63 15.20 -0.07
CA LEU A 153 16.55 13.99 0.74
C LEU A 153 17.44 12.88 0.16
N LYS A 154 18.13 12.18 1.05
CA LYS A 154 19.00 11.06 0.66
C LYS A 154 18.16 9.82 0.34
N PRO A 155 18.58 9.00 -0.63
CA PRO A 155 18.03 7.67 -0.86
C PRO A 155 18.12 6.79 0.40
N VAL A 156 17.13 5.91 0.56
CA VAL A 156 17.02 5.06 1.77
C VAL A 156 17.42 3.61 1.50
N PHE A 157 17.18 3.11 0.29
CA PHE A 157 17.29 1.69 -0.01
C PHE A 157 18.55 1.30 -0.81
N ARG A 158 19.17 2.25 -1.53
CA ARG A 158 20.40 2.05 -2.31
C ARG A 158 21.25 3.31 -2.28
N PRO A 159 22.60 3.20 -2.42
CA PRO A 159 23.46 4.38 -2.46
C PRO A 159 23.14 5.35 -3.61
N ASP A 160 22.80 4.80 -4.78
CA ASP A 160 22.40 5.49 -6.01
C ASP A 160 20.88 5.54 -6.20
N GLY A 161 20.13 5.23 -5.15
CA GLY A 161 18.68 5.05 -5.18
C GLY A 161 17.90 6.35 -5.45
N ARG A 162 16.60 6.17 -5.69
CA ARG A 162 15.64 7.24 -6.00
C ARG A 162 14.56 7.36 -4.94
N ILE A 163 14.38 6.31 -4.12
CA ILE A 163 13.33 6.26 -3.09
C ILE A 163 13.84 6.90 -1.81
N THR A 164 13.09 7.87 -1.31
CA THR A 164 13.40 8.65 -0.10
C THR A 164 12.23 8.65 0.86
N ALA A 165 12.45 9.14 2.08
CA ALA A 165 11.38 9.36 3.05
C ALA A 165 10.31 10.37 2.57
N GLY A 166 10.61 11.18 1.55
CA GLY A 166 9.69 12.19 1.02
C GLY A 166 8.83 11.72 -0.15
N ASN A 167 9.27 10.69 -0.87
CA ASN A 167 8.54 10.13 -2.01
C ASN A 167 8.03 8.70 -1.79
N ALA A 168 8.06 8.22 -0.55
CA ALA A 168 7.49 6.97 -0.08
C ALA A 168 6.37 7.23 0.92
N CYS A 169 5.41 6.29 1.02
CA CYS A 169 4.39 6.36 2.05
C CYS A 169 4.97 6.01 3.44
N PRO A 170 4.41 6.56 4.53
CA PRO A 170 4.77 6.15 5.88
C PRO A 170 4.24 4.75 6.21
N LEU A 171 4.73 4.16 7.30
CA LEU A 171 4.27 2.89 7.84
C LEU A 171 3.01 3.14 8.69
N ASN A 172 1.84 3.03 8.08
CA ASN A 172 0.56 3.27 8.75
C ASN A 172 -0.19 1.97 9.01
N ASP A 173 -0.91 1.92 10.11
CA ASP A 173 -1.93 0.91 10.34
C ASP A 173 -3.11 1.17 9.39
N GLY A 174 -3.79 0.11 9.00
CA GLY A 174 -4.92 0.21 8.09
C GLY A 174 -5.96 -0.86 8.36
N ALA A 175 -7.24 -0.48 8.25
CA ALA A 175 -8.35 -1.41 8.28
C ALA A 175 -9.42 -0.97 7.28
N ALA A 176 -10.08 -1.93 6.65
CA ALA A 176 -11.21 -1.65 5.78
C ALA A 176 -12.27 -2.76 5.92
N ALA A 177 -13.53 -2.36 5.92
CA ALA A 177 -14.66 -3.28 5.94
C ALA A 177 -15.74 -2.84 4.96
N VAL A 178 -16.35 -3.78 4.24
CA VAL A 178 -17.46 -3.53 3.32
C VAL A 178 -18.52 -4.62 3.45
N VAL A 179 -19.77 -4.24 3.31
CA VAL A 179 -20.87 -5.20 3.14
C VAL A 179 -21.02 -5.49 1.65
N VAL A 180 -20.97 -6.76 1.29
CA VAL A 180 -21.18 -7.26 -0.08
C VAL A 180 -22.45 -8.11 -0.07
N MET A 181 -23.36 -7.86 -1.01
CA MET A 181 -24.60 -8.62 -1.10
C MET A 181 -25.02 -8.87 -2.55
N SER A 182 -25.95 -9.82 -2.74
CA SER A 182 -26.57 -10.03 -4.05
C SER A 182 -27.42 -8.82 -4.44
N ASP A 183 -27.58 -8.57 -5.73
CA ASP A 183 -28.46 -7.51 -6.24
C ASP A 183 -29.93 -7.77 -5.88
N THR A 184 -30.36 -9.02 -5.88
CA THR A 184 -31.68 -9.42 -5.41
C THR A 184 -31.89 -9.00 -3.95
N ARG A 185 -30.92 -9.32 -3.08
CA ARG A 185 -31.04 -8.99 -1.65
C ARG A 185 -31.00 -7.48 -1.40
N ALA A 186 -30.19 -6.76 -2.15
CA ALA A 186 -30.16 -5.29 -2.09
C ALA A 186 -31.53 -4.70 -2.45
N ALA A 187 -32.17 -5.20 -3.51
CA ALA A 187 -33.49 -4.76 -3.94
C ALA A 187 -34.57 -5.08 -2.88
N GLU A 188 -34.60 -6.28 -2.33
CA GLU A 188 -35.51 -6.67 -1.24
C GLU A 188 -35.42 -5.77 -0.01
N LEU A 189 -34.20 -5.34 0.34
CA LEU A 189 -33.94 -4.46 1.48
C LEU A 189 -34.08 -2.96 1.15
N GLY A 190 -34.36 -2.61 -0.09
CA GLY A 190 -34.43 -1.21 -0.55
C GLY A 190 -33.07 -0.47 -0.46
N ILE A 191 -31.96 -1.21 -0.49
CA ILE A 191 -30.61 -0.65 -0.40
C ILE A 191 -30.12 -0.25 -1.79
N GLN A 192 -29.70 1.01 -1.92
CA GLN A 192 -29.03 1.49 -3.12
C GLN A 192 -27.54 1.11 -3.03
N PRO A 193 -27.03 0.22 -3.91
CA PRO A 193 -25.60 -0.13 -3.90
C PRO A 193 -24.70 1.06 -4.25
N LEU A 194 -23.57 1.19 -3.56
CA LEU A 194 -22.54 2.20 -3.88
C LEU A 194 -21.78 1.85 -5.16
N ALA A 195 -21.59 0.54 -5.40
CA ALA A 195 -20.89 0.03 -6.58
C ALA A 195 -21.29 -1.42 -6.88
N ARG A 196 -20.97 -1.89 -8.08
CA ARG A 196 -21.11 -3.31 -8.49
C ARG A 196 -19.74 -3.90 -8.75
N ILE A 197 -19.48 -5.11 -8.22
CA ILE A 197 -18.28 -5.88 -8.56
C ILE A 197 -18.49 -6.53 -9.93
N ILE A 198 -17.85 -6.01 -10.97
CA ILE A 198 -17.99 -6.50 -12.34
C ILE A 198 -17.12 -7.72 -12.57
N SER A 199 -15.83 -7.60 -12.23
CA SER A 199 -14.85 -8.66 -12.41
C SER A 199 -13.76 -8.59 -11.34
N THR A 200 -13.04 -9.69 -11.20
CA THR A 200 -11.87 -9.78 -10.32
C THR A 200 -10.73 -10.45 -11.06
N GLY A 201 -9.51 -10.02 -10.82
CA GLY A 201 -8.31 -10.61 -11.37
C GLY A 201 -7.23 -10.74 -10.29
N VAL A 202 -6.39 -11.76 -10.43
CA VAL A 202 -5.15 -11.93 -9.66
C VAL A 202 -4.06 -12.27 -10.65
N THR A 203 -3.00 -11.48 -10.64
CA THR A 203 -1.82 -11.70 -11.47
C THR A 203 -0.58 -11.68 -10.59
N ALA A 204 0.45 -12.35 -11.03
CA ALA A 204 1.78 -12.31 -10.41
C ALA A 204 2.82 -12.09 -11.51
N LEU A 205 3.89 -11.41 -11.15
CA LEU A 205 5.09 -11.25 -11.98
C LEU A 205 6.24 -11.99 -11.28
N ASN A 206 7.11 -12.58 -12.08
CA ASN A 206 8.35 -13.18 -11.60
C ASN A 206 9.37 -12.10 -11.29
#